data_4a035894711f8bf84e4da087f526d7a5
#
_entry.id   4a035894711f8bf84e4da087f526d7a5
#
_cell.length_a   1.000
_cell.length_b   1.000
_cell.length_c   1.000
_cell.angle_alpha   90.00
_cell.angle_beta   90.00
_cell.angle_gamma   90.00
#
_symmetry.space_group_name_H-M   'P 1'
#
loop_
_entity.id
_entity.type
_entity.pdbx_description
1 polymer ?
#
loop_
_entity_poly.entity_id
_entity_poly.type
_entity_poly.pdbx_seq_one_letter_code
_entity_poly.pdbx_strand_id
1 'polypeptide(L)' 'MSTMIFYHRGAAFQPLCIRLGRTFVATASILEEDGNATSLGELGVFANRNGALSFAIRCATAFIDGDDMPLPPFQLASR' A
#
# COMPACT_ATOMS: atom_id res chain seq x y z
N MET A 1 0.35 -11.50 -15.81
CA MET A 1 -0.22 -10.64 -14.79
C MET A 1 0.43 -9.28 -14.82
N SER A 2 -0.35 -8.25 -14.90
CA SER A 2 0.22 -6.91 -15.02
C SER A 2 0.47 -6.31 -13.64
N THR A 3 1.55 -5.55 -13.58
CA THR A 3 1.94 -4.84 -12.37
C THR A 3 1.61 -3.38 -12.56
N MET A 4 0.87 -2.80 -11.61
CA MET A 4 0.51 -1.40 -11.70
C MET A 4 1.49 -0.57 -10.90
N ILE A 5 2.12 0.39 -11.58
CA ILE A 5 3.06 1.29 -10.93
C ILE A 5 2.51 2.70 -11.07
N PHE A 6 2.43 3.38 -9.95
CA PHE A 6 1.92 4.74 -9.89
C PHE A 6 3.06 5.69 -9.58
N TYR A 7 2.85 6.95 -9.89
CA TYR A 7 3.85 7.98 -9.62
C TYR A 7 3.21 9.11 -8.81
N HIS A 8 3.96 9.61 -7.86
CA HIS A 8 3.53 10.74 -7.05
C HIS A 8 4.75 11.60 -6.77
N ARG A 9 4.73 12.84 -7.25
CA ARG A 9 5.86 13.76 -7.08
C ARG A 9 7.16 13.18 -7.57
N GLY A 10 7.10 12.45 -8.67
CA GLY A 10 8.28 11.85 -9.26
C GLY A 10 8.72 10.54 -8.62
N ALA A 11 8.11 10.13 -7.55
CA ALA A 11 8.44 8.86 -6.90
C ALA A 11 7.49 7.78 -7.39
N ALA A 12 8.05 6.63 -7.72
CA ALA A 12 7.26 5.49 -8.19
C ALA A 12 6.88 4.61 -7.01
N PHE A 13 5.66 4.08 -7.03
CA PHE A 13 5.25 3.14 -6.00
C PHE A 13 4.30 2.11 -6.59
N GLN A 14 4.20 0.98 -5.91
CA GLN A 14 3.39 -0.13 -6.37
C GLN A 14 2.44 -0.53 -5.25
N PRO A 15 1.14 -0.18 -5.37
CA PRO A 15 0.16 -0.66 -4.41
C PRO A 15 -0.22 -2.09 -4.74
N LEU A 16 -0.44 -2.89 -3.72
CA LEU A 16 -0.80 -4.29 -3.88
C LEU A 16 -1.92 -4.65 -2.92
N CYS A 17 -2.66 -5.67 -3.32
CA CYS A 17 -3.73 -6.21 -2.52
C CYS A 17 -3.53 -7.72 -2.46
N ILE A 18 -3.43 -8.27 -1.26
CA ILE A 18 -3.24 -9.69 -1.08
C ILE A 18 -4.51 -10.26 -0.48
N ARG A 19 -5.10 -11.24 -1.18
CA ARG A 19 -6.29 -11.88 -0.67
C ARG A 19 -5.91 -12.86 0.44
N LEU A 20 -6.62 -12.76 1.56
CA LEU A 20 -6.38 -13.63 2.68
C LEU A 20 -7.73 -14.07 3.23
N GLY A 21 -8.17 -15.27 2.81
CA GLY A 21 -9.50 -15.73 3.16
C GLY A 21 -10.55 -14.86 2.53
N ARG A 22 -11.38 -14.24 3.35
CA ARG A 22 -12.44 -13.36 2.87
C ARG A 22 -12.05 -11.89 2.96
N THR A 23 -10.80 -11.62 3.26
CA THR A 23 -10.34 -10.25 3.40
C THR A 23 -9.24 -9.94 2.40
N PHE A 24 -8.91 -8.67 2.28
CA PHE A 24 -7.88 -8.20 1.40
C PHE A 24 -6.92 -7.33 2.19
N VAL A 25 -5.64 -7.66 2.12
CA VAL A 25 -4.62 -6.93 2.85
C VAL A 25 -3.97 -5.92 1.92
N ALA A 26 -3.96 -4.66 2.34
CA ALA A 26 -3.34 -3.60 1.56
C ALA A 26 -1.85 -3.56 1.87
N THR A 27 -1.04 -3.51 0.81
CA THR A 27 0.40 -3.33 0.94
C THR A 27 0.87 -2.36 -0.13
N ALA A 28 2.07 -1.85 0.03
CA ALA A 28 2.65 -0.97 -0.96
C ALA A 28 4.17 -1.03 -0.87
N SER A 29 4.83 -0.75 -1.99
CA SER A 29 6.28 -0.65 -2.03
C SER A 29 6.65 0.64 -2.74
N ILE A 30 7.66 1.31 -2.23
CA ILE A 30 8.20 2.51 -2.86
C ILE A 30 9.42 2.07 -3.67
N LEU A 31 9.42 2.40 -4.95
CA LEU A 31 10.48 1.95 -5.85
C LEU A 31 11.57 3.01 -5.91
N GLU A 32 12.80 2.58 -5.60
CA GLU A 32 13.93 3.50 -5.56
C GLU A 32 14.61 3.56 -6.92
N GLU A 33 15.35 4.64 -7.15
CA GLU A 33 16.05 4.80 -8.42
C GLU A 33 17.14 3.77 -8.64
N ASP A 34 17.67 3.24 -7.56
CA ASP A 34 18.78 2.27 -7.65
C ASP A 34 18.27 0.84 -7.88
N GLY A 35 16.99 0.68 -8.11
CA GLY A 35 16.42 -0.64 -8.35
C GLY A 35 15.91 -1.36 -7.12
N ASN A 36 16.16 -0.79 -5.94
CA ASN A 36 15.64 -1.37 -4.71
C ASN A 36 14.21 -0.93 -4.47
N ALA A 37 13.53 -1.62 -3.58
CA ALA A 37 12.17 -1.26 -3.19
C ALA A 37 12.07 -1.24 -1.68
N THR A 38 11.35 -0.25 -1.16
CA THR A 38 11.09 -0.16 0.27
C THR A 38 9.66 -0.61 0.50
N SER A 39 9.49 -1.71 1.20
CA SER A 39 8.16 -2.22 1.51
C SER A 39 7.59 -1.45 2.69
N LEU A 40 6.33 -1.02 2.55
CA LEU A 40 5.63 -0.39 3.67
C LEU A 40 4.97 -1.41 4.58
N GLY A 41 5.05 -2.69 4.21
CA GLY A 41 4.47 -3.74 5.02
C GLY A 41 2.96 -3.82 4.85
N GLU A 42 2.33 -4.51 5.77
CA GLU A 42 0.88 -4.65 5.75
C GLU A 42 0.26 -3.40 6.32
N LEU A 43 -0.60 -2.76 5.53
CA LEU A 43 -1.14 -1.45 5.88
C LEU A 43 -2.52 -1.53 6.50
N GLY A 44 -3.28 -2.56 6.18
CA GLY A 44 -4.60 -2.73 6.76
C GLY A 44 -5.36 -3.84 6.07
N VAL A 45 -6.51 -4.19 6.64
CA VAL A 45 -7.35 -5.28 6.16
C VAL A 45 -8.68 -4.69 5.71
N PHE A 46 -9.17 -5.13 4.55
CA PHE A 46 -10.37 -4.57 3.95
C PHE A 46 -11.28 -5.69 3.47
N ALA A 47 -12.56 -5.37 3.34
CA ALA A 47 -13.56 -6.33 2.90
C ALA A 47 -13.52 -6.56 1.40
N ASN A 48 -12.92 -5.64 0.63
CA ASN A 48 -12.88 -5.79 -0.81
C ASN A 48 -11.56 -5.26 -1.36
N ARG A 49 -11.29 -5.65 -2.61
CA ARG A 49 -10.04 -5.31 -3.27
C ARG A 49 -9.90 -3.80 -3.49
N ASN A 50 -10.98 -3.15 -3.92
CA ASN A 50 -10.90 -1.73 -4.23
C ASN A 50 -10.56 -0.91 -3.00
N GLY A 51 -11.14 -1.25 -1.86
CA GLY A 51 -10.84 -0.58 -0.61
C GLY A 51 -9.37 -0.74 -0.23
N ALA A 52 -8.85 -1.96 -0.37
CA ALA A 52 -7.46 -2.23 -0.04
C ALA A 52 -6.52 -1.44 -0.95
N LEU A 53 -6.78 -1.46 -2.26
CA LEU A 53 -5.90 -0.74 -3.20
C LEU A 53 -5.96 0.76 -2.99
N SER A 54 -7.16 1.32 -2.77
CA SER A 54 -7.29 2.74 -2.52
C SER A 54 -6.51 3.16 -1.27
N PHE A 55 -6.60 2.35 -0.23
CA PHE A 55 -5.88 2.65 1.00
C PHE A 55 -4.38 2.54 0.80
N ALA A 56 -3.93 1.55 0.03
CA ALA A 56 -2.51 1.39 -0.25
C ALA A 56 -1.96 2.61 -0.99
N ILE A 57 -2.73 3.14 -1.94
CA ILE A 57 -2.33 4.33 -2.68
C ILE A 57 -2.22 5.53 -1.73
N ARG A 58 -3.21 5.70 -0.84
CA ARG A 58 -3.18 6.81 0.10
C ARG A 58 -1.98 6.71 1.05
N CYS A 59 -1.68 5.52 1.51
CA CYS A 59 -0.53 5.33 2.39
C CYS A 59 0.78 5.63 1.67
N ALA A 60 0.91 5.16 0.44
CA ALA A 60 2.13 5.37 -0.32
C ALA A 60 2.34 6.85 -0.60
N THR A 61 1.29 7.58 -0.99
CA THR A 61 1.44 9.00 -1.27
C THR A 61 1.75 9.78 0.00
N ALA A 62 1.15 9.41 1.12
CA ALA A 62 1.46 10.06 2.40
C ALA A 62 2.92 9.82 2.79
N PHE A 63 3.40 8.59 2.58
CA PHE A 63 4.78 8.27 2.88
C PHE A 63 5.75 9.11 2.03
N ILE A 64 5.45 9.22 0.74
CA ILE A 64 6.29 10.01 -0.17
C ILE A 64 6.29 11.48 0.24
N ASP A 65 5.15 12.00 0.67
CA ASP A 65 5.03 13.39 1.09
C ASP A 65 5.63 13.64 2.47
N GLY A 66 5.97 12.60 3.21
CA GLY A 66 6.46 12.76 4.55
C GLY A 66 5.37 13.04 5.57
N ASP A 67 4.13 12.77 5.20
CA ASP A 67 2.98 12.96 6.07
C ASP A 67 2.70 11.70 6.87
N ASP A 68 1.87 11.83 7.89
CA ASP A 68 1.40 10.68 8.63
C ASP A 68 0.51 9.82 7.73
N MET A 69 0.70 8.51 7.78
CA MET A 69 -0.12 7.62 7.00
C MET A 69 -1.50 7.50 7.63
N PRO A 70 -2.55 7.37 6.80
CA PRO A 70 -3.90 7.22 7.33
C PRO A 70 -4.05 5.92 8.11
N LEU A 71 -4.99 5.90 9.05
CA LEU A 71 -5.28 4.71 9.81
C LEU A 71 -6.32 3.88 9.09
N PRO A 72 -6.15 2.55 9.04
CA PRO A 72 -7.13 1.70 8.38
C PRO A 72 -8.40 1.56 9.22
N PRO A 73 -9.54 1.26 8.57
CA PRO A 73 -10.76 1.02 9.31
C PRO A 73 -10.65 -0.21 10.22
N PHE A 74 -9.86 -1.19 9.81
CA PHE A 74 -9.60 -2.36 10.63
C PHE A 74 -8.10 -2.51 10.76
N GLN A 75 -7.65 -2.66 11.99
CA GLN A 75 -6.23 -2.85 12.22
C GLN A 75 -5.90 -4.32 12.29
N LEU A 76 -4.70 -4.66 11.82
CA LEU A 76 -4.23 -6.02 11.91
C LEU A 76 -3.92 -6.36 13.36
N ALA A 77 -4.26 -7.57 13.73
CA ALA A 77 -3.90 -8.05 15.06
C ALA A 77 -2.38 -8.14 15.14
N SER A 78 -1.82 -7.53 16.15
CA SER A 78 -0.37 -7.41 16.22
C SER A 78 0.19 -8.14 17.41
N ARG A 79 -0.46 -9.15 17.85
CA ARG A 79 0.16 -9.79 18.98
C ARG A 79 -0.07 -11.21 19.01
#